data_26b913b55941e488b2d12816bdb47224
#
_entry.id   26b913b55941e488b2d12816bdb47224
#
_cell.length_a   1.000
_cell.length_b   1.000
_cell.length_c   1.000
_cell.angle_alpha   90.00
_cell.angle_beta   90.00
_cell.angle_gamma   90.00
#
_symmetry.space_group_name_H-M   'P 1'
#
loop_
_entity.id
_entity.type
_entity.pdbx_description
1 polymer ?
#
loop_
_entity_poly.entity_id
_entity_poly.type
_entity_poly.pdbx_seq_one_letter_code
_entity_poly.pdbx_strand_id
1 'polypeptide(L)'
;MSFEKVSAILKEVDAKKTAALAYDCFNYESIAWLVEAGEELGIPVIVMLYPAMLENISAKVFASITKAMAKQVKIPVGLHLDHCESYETILGTIKAGFTSVMFDGSKLPYEENVRGTYEVVKAAHALGVDVEAELGKVGTAANVGDFKNEDMYTTAEQAADFVAKTKVDSLAIAIGSAHGYYVETPHLSMTRLKEINKAIDTPLVLHGGTGIPEDQLRQAFKLGINKLNVGTEYFAIFYSTTKDYQQLKDKKDSLFALQTYQKKVIGDYLRQKLMWTMPETKAAKVTK
;
A
#
# COMPACT_ATOMS: atom_id res chain seq x y z
N MET A 1 3.19 21.02 -2.08
CA MET A 1 2.20 20.60 -3.13
C MET A 1 1.57 19.32 -2.65
N SER A 2 0.29 19.05 -2.91
CA SER A 2 -0.38 17.84 -2.42
C SER A 2 -0.02 16.56 -3.19
N PHE A 3 0.45 16.65 -4.43
CA PHE A 3 1.02 15.51 -5.16
C PHE A 3 2.49 15.36 -4.82
N GLU A 4 2.83 14.33 -4.04
CA GLU A 4 4.13 14.19 -3.39
C GLU A 4 4.83 12.88 -3.76
N LYS A 5 6.14 12.84 -3.54
CA LYS A 5 6.91 11.60 -3.56
C LYS A 5 6.48 10.68 -2.42
N VAL A 6 6.43 9.38 -2.67
CA VAL A 6 6.11 8.40 -1.64
C VAL A 6 7.14 8.44 -0.52
N SER A 7 8.44 8.55 -0.83
CA SER A 7 9.51 8.68 0.17
C SER A 7 9.32 9.87 1.11
N ALA A 8 8.78 11.00 0.62
CA ALA A 8 8.49 12.16 1.46
C ALA A 8 7.33 11.88 2.43
N ILE A 9 6.28 11.21 1.97
CA ILE A 9 5.15 10.76 2.80
C ILE A 9 5.65 9.79 3.88
N LEU A 10 6.46 8.79 3.51
CA LEU A 10 6.97 7.79 4.45
C LEU A 10 7.85 8.42 5.53
N LYS A 11 8.68 9.38 5.16
CA LYS A 11 9.50 10.14 6.13
C LYS A 11 8.63 10.94 7.11
N GLU A 12 7.54 11.54 6.63
CA GLU A 12 6.61 12.29 7.48
C GLU A 12 5.91 11.38 8.50
N VAL A 13 5.41 10.22 8.06
CA VAL A 13 4.70 9.29 8.96
C VAL A 13 5.66 8.58 9.91
N ASP A 14 6.90 8.28 9.51
CA ASP A 14 7.91 7.73 10.41
C ASP A 14 8.24 8.69 11.55
N ALA A 15 8.41 9.97 11.27
CA ALA A 15 8.62 10.99 12.29
C ALA A 15 7.48 11.08 13.30
N LYS A 16 6.27 10.67 12.90
CA LYS A 16 5.07 10.61 13.74
C LYS A 16 4.84 9.23 14.38
N LYS A 17 5.72 8.25 14.12
CA LYS A 17 5.59 6.84 14.55
C LYS A 17 4.27 6.22 14.14
N THR A 18 3.90 6.42 12.87
CA THR A 18 2.69 5.88 12.25
C THR A 18 2.99 5.45 10.80
N ALA A 19 1.97 5.08 10.05
CA ALA A 19 2.10 4.64 8.67
C ALA A 19 1.16 5.41 7.72
N ALA A 20 1.47 5.40 6.42
CA ALA A 20 0.54 5.73 5.36
C ALA A 20 -0.14 4.45 4.84
N LEU A 21 -1.46 4.50 4.64
CA LEU A 21 -2.16 3.42 3.96
C LEU A 21 -2.08 3.63 2.46
N ALA A 22 -1.75 2.55 1.75
CA ALA A 22 -1.63 2.50 0.31
C ALA A 22 -2.68 1.55 -0.25
N TYR A 23 -3.52 2.05 -1.17
CA TYR A 23 -4.65 1.29 -1.70
C TYR A 23 -4.53 1.04 -3.19
N ASP A 24 -4.74 -0.21 -3.61
CA ASP A 24 -4.86 -0.56 -5.02
C ASP A 24 -6.15 -0.04 -5.60
N CYS A 25 -6.02 0.98 -6.43
CA CYS A 25 -7.12 1.62 -7.13
C CYS A 25 -7.20 1.14 -8.59
N PHE A 26 -8.39 1.21 -9.20
CA PHE A 26 -8.61 0.64 -10.53
C PHE A 26 -9.51 1.50 -11.43
N ASN A 27 -10.16 2.53 -10.88
CA ASN A 27 -11.01 3.47 -11.61
C ASN A 27 -11.03 4.84 -10.90
N TYR A 28 -11.78 5.79 -11.46
CA TYR A 28 -11.93 7.13 -10.90
C TYR A 28 -12.50 7.10 -9.47
N GLU A 29 -13.55 6.33 -9.23
CA GLU A 29 -14.24 6.28 -7.94
C GLU A 29 -13.33 5.77 -6.83
N SER A 30 -12.53 4.74 -7.10
CA SER A 30 -11.60 4.19 -6.12
C SER A 30 -10.52 5.20 -5.73
N ILE A 31 -10.01 5.98 -6.68
CA ILE A 31 -9.05 7.06 -6.40
C ILE A 31 -9.73 8.21 -5.66
N ALA A 32 -10.87 8.67 -6.15
CA ALA A 32 -11.55 9.85 -5.63
C ALA A 32 -12.00 9.66 -4.18
N TRP A 33 -12.64 8.53 -3.87
CA TRP A 33 -13.15 8.26 -2.52
C TRP A 33 -12.02 8.04 -1.50
N LEU A 34 -10.90 7.45 -1.91
CA LEU A 34 -9.70 7.33 -1.07
C LEU A 34 -9.12 8.72 -0.73
N VAL A 35 -8.94 9.58 -1.76
CA VAL A 35 -8.38 10.92 -1.57
C VAL A 35 -9.33 11.80 -0.75
N GLU A 36 -10.64 11.73 -1.00
CA GLU A 36 -11.67 12.43 -0.21
C GLU A 36 -11.63 12.00 1.27
N ALA A 37 -11.59 10.70 1.55
CA ALA A 37 -11.53 10.20 2.92
C ALA A 37 -10.25 10.64 3.66
N GLY A 38 -9.11 10.65 2.94
CA GLY A 38 -7.85 11.18 3.47
C GLY A 38 -7.93 12.67 3.81
N GLU A 39 -8.50 13.49 2.91
CA GLU A 39 -8.67 14.94 3.12
C GLU A 39 -9.60 15.23 4.30
N GLU A 40 -10.73 14.52 4.42
CA GLU A 40 -11.65 14.66 5.56
C GLU A 40 -10.97 14.43 6.91
N LEU A 41 -10.00 13.49 6.96
CA LEU A 41 -9.27 13.13 8.19
C LEU A 41 -7.94 13.88 8.37
N GLY A 42 -7.47 14.58 7.33
CA GLY A 42 -6.14 15.20 7.33
C GLY A 42 -5.00 14.18 7.32
N ILE A 43 -5.17 13.04 6.65
CA ILE A 43 -4.23 11.91 6.61
C ILE A 43 -3.68 11.76 5.19
N PRO A 44 -2.34 11.63 5.01
CA PRO A 44 -1.77 11.33 3.71
C PRO A 44 -2.21 9.95 3.20
N VAL A 45 -2.38 9.82 1.89
CA VAL A 45 -2.75 8.55 1.25
C VAL A 45 -1.82 8.23 0.08
N ILE A 46 -1.65 6.94 -0.21
CA ILE A 46 -0.91 6.47 -1.37
C ILE A 46 -1.88 5.72 -2.28
N VAL A 47 -2.04 6.25 -3.49
CA VAL A 47 -2.82 5.61 -4.57
C VAL A 47 -1.89 4.64 -5.27
N MET A 48 -2.24 3.36 -5.29
CA MET A 48 -1.48 2.31 -5.97
C MET A 48 -2.20 1.82 -7.21
N LEU A 49 -1.44 1.32 -8.17
CA LEU A 49 -1.92 0.60 -9.34
C LEU A 49 -1.23 -0.76 -9.40
N TYR A 50 -2.01 -1.83 -9.30
CA TYR A 50 -1.53 -3.18 -9.54
C TYR A 50 -1.40 -3.44 -11.06
N PRO A 51 -0.32 -4.06 -11.55
CA PRO A 51 -0.02 -4.20 -12.99
C PRO A 51 -1.14 -4.81 -13.83
N ALA A 52 -1.89 -5.79 -13.32
CA ALA A 52 -3.02 -6.38 -14.05
C ALA A 52 -4.11 -5.36 -14.40
N MET A 53 -4.23 -4.26 -13.65
CA MET A 53 -5.21 -3.20 -13.95
C MET A 53 -4.83 -2.38 -15.18
N LEU A 54 -3.58 -2.48 -15.65
CA LEU A 54 -3.15 -1.81 -16.89
C LEU A 54 -3.89 -2.31 -18.15
N GLU A 55 -4.51 -3.47 -18.08
CA GLU A 55 -5.41 -3.98 -19.14
C GLU A 55 -6.70 -3.15 -19.24
N ASN A 56 -7.14 -2.53 -18.15
CA ASN A 56 -8.40 -1.78 -18.09
C ASN A 56 -8.19 -0.26 -18.14
N ILE A 57 -7.06 0.23 -17.61
CA ILE A 57 -6.75 1.66 -17.57
C ILE A 57 -5.27 1.88 -17.87
N SER A 58 -4.96 2.76 -18.82
CA SER A 58 -3.55 3.06 -19.09
C SER A 58 -2.89 3.81 -17.93
N ALA A 59 -1.61 3.56 -17.69
CA ALA A 59 -0.83 4.23 -16.64
C ALA A 59 -0.93 5.77 -16.73
N LYS A 60 -0.93 6.32 -17.95
CA LYS A 60 -1.03 7.77 -18.18
C LYS A 60 -2.38 8.34 -17.74
N VAL A 61 -3.48 7.65 -18.03
CA VAL A 61 -4.83 8.07 -17.59
C VAL A 61 -4.94 7.98 -16.09
N PHE A 62 -4.51 6.86 -15.49
CA PHE A 62 -4.51 6.66 -14.04
C PHE A 62 -3.70 7.74 -13.30
N ALA A 63 -2.48 8.03 -13.76
CA ALA A 63 -1.66 9.09 -13.20
C ALA A 63 -2.30 10.48 -13.37
N SER A 64 -2.98 10.74 -14.49
CA SER A 64 -3.67 12.02 -14.72
C SER A 64 -4.84 12.22 -13.77
N ILE A 65 -5.65 11.18 -13.52
CA ILE A 65 -6.74 11.21 -12.54
C ILE A 65 -6.18 11.48 -11.14
N THR A 66 -5.17 10.71 -10.70
CA THR A 66 -4.57 10.87 -9.37
C THR A 66 -4.00 12.28 -9.17
N LYS A 67 -3.29 12.82 -10.17
CA LYS A 67 -2.76 14.19 -10.14
C LYS A 67 -3.88 15.25 -10.08
N ALA A 68 -4.98 15.04 -10.80
CA ALA A 68 -6.11 15.94 -10.79
C ALA A 68 -6.80 15.94 -9.41
N MET A 69 -6.97 14.77 -8.79
CA MET A 69 -7.52 14.65 -7.44
C MET A 69 -6.60 15.28 -6.40
N ALA A 70 -5.30 15.00 -6.46
CA ALA A 70 -4.32 15.58 -5.54
C ALA A 70 -4.32 17.11 -5.54
N LYS A 71 -4.58 17.76 -6.68
CA LYS A 71 -4.68 19.24 -6.76
C LYS A 71 -5.88 19.83 -6.02
N GLN A 72 -6.88 19.04 -5.69
CA GLN A 72 -8.12 19.49 -5.05
C GLN A 72 -8.07 19.38 -3.52
N VAL A 73 -7.02 18.77 -2.97
CA VAL A 73 -6.86 18.48 -1.54
C VAL A 73 -5.58 19.10 -0.99
N LYS A 74 -5.48 19.16 0.34
CA LYS A 74 -4.31 19.69 1.06
C LYS A 74 -3.38 18.61 1.56
N ILE A 75 -3.90 17.38 1.76
CA ILE A 75 -3.09 16.25 2.22
C ILE A 75 -2.08 15.83 1.15
N PRO A 76 -0.94 15.25 1.55
CA PRO A 76 -0.04 14.56 0.63
C PRO A 76 -0.71 13.35 -0.01
N VAL A 77 -0.59 13.24 -1.34
CA VAL A 77 -1.08 12.10 -2.14
C VAL A 77 0.09 11.55 -2.94
N GLY A 78 0.47 10.31 -2.66
CA GLY A 78 1.48 9.56 -3.42
C GLY A 78 0.84 8.75 -4.55
N LEU A 79 1.65 8.46 -5.58
CA LEU A 79 1.25 7.57 -6.68
C LEU A 79 2.32 6.50 -6.88
N HIS A 80 1.93 5.23 -6.76
CA HIS A 80 2.82 4.08 -6.71
C HIS A 80 2.36 2.96 -7.66
N LEU A 81 3.32 2.31 -8.33
CA LEU A 81 3.11 1.04 -9.04
C LEU A 81 3.41 -0.10 -8.08
N ASP A 82 2.42 -0.95 -7.81
CA ASP A 82 2.52 -2.07 -6.88
C ASP A 82 2.93 -3.37 -7.57
N HIS A 83 3.74 -4.22 -6.94
CA HIS A 83 4.14 -5.58 -7.37
C HIS A 83 4.45 -5.76 -8.86
N CYS A 84 5.36 -5.00 -9.42
CA CYS A 84 5.73 -5.14 -10.83
C CYS A 84 7.03 -5.92 -10.99
N GLU A 85 6.97 -7.02 -11.77
CA GLU A 85 8.12 -7.87 -12.11
C GLU A 85 8.80 -7.45 -13.43
N SER A 86 8.13 -6.60 -14.25
CA SER A 86 8.61 -6.21 -15.59
C SER A 86 9.31 -4.86 -15.58
N TYR A 87 10.58 -4.85 -15.95
CA TYR A 87 11.38 -3.64 -16.10
C TYR A 87 10.76 -2.65 -17.09
N GLU A 88 10.25 -3.14 -18.24
CA GLU A 88 9.64 -2.33 -19.28
C GLU A 88 8.34 -1.66 -18.79
N THR A 89 7.52 -2.40 -18.05
CA THR A 89 6.29 -1.86 -17.44
C THR A 89 6.62 -0.78 -16.42
N ILE A 90 7.64 -0.99 -15.59
CA ILE A 90 8.14 -0.01 -14.62
C ILE A 90 8.55 1.28 -15.35
N LEU A 91 9.39 1.20 -16.37
CA LEU A 91 9.82 2.37 -17.14
C LEU A 91 8.64 3.08 -17.83
N GLY A 92 7.67 2.30 -18.34
CA GLY A 92 6.44 2.83 -18.93
C GLY A 92 5.61 3.64 -17.92
N THR A 93 5.49 3.17 -16.68
CA THR A 93 4.74 3.87 -15.62
C THR A 93 5.49 5.11 -15.09
N ILE A 94 6.81 5.04 -14.98
CA ILE A 94 7.66 6.21 -14.69
C ILE A 94 7.41 7.32 -15.73
N LYS A 95 7.46 6.96 -17.02
CA LYS A 95 7.17 7.89 -18.12
C LYS A 95 5.75 8.43 -18.09
N ALA A 96 4.79 7.66 -17.59
CA ALA A 96 3.40 8.09 -17.39
C ALA A 96 3.23 9.08 -16.24
N GLY A 97 4.24 9.21 -15.36
CA GLY A 97 4.31 10.20 -14.29
C GLY A 97 3.99 9.65 -12.91
N PHE A 98 4.25 8.38 -12.67
CA PHE A 98 4.29 7.80 -11.32
C PHE A 98 5.45 8.39 -10.53
N THR A 99 5.26 8.61 -9.22
CA THR A 99 6.27 9.16 -8.32
C THR A 99 7.03 8.08 -7.57
N SER A 100 6.52 6.86 -7.62
CA SER A 100 7.11 5.68 -7.00
C SER A 100 6.73 4.42 -7.77
N VAL A 101 7.62 3.45 -7.80
CA VAL A 101 7.43 2.15 -8.43
C VAL A 101 7.99 1.05 -7.55
N MET A 102 7.43 -0.16 -7.65
CA MET A 102 8.00 -1.33 -7.01
C MET A 102 8.54 -2.29 -8.06
N PHE A 103 9.76 -2.80 -7.82
CA PHE A 103 10.25 -4.01 -8.47
C PHE A 103 10.09 -5.20 -7.52
N ASP A 104 9.23 -6.14 -7.90
CA ASP A 104 9.01 -7.35 -7.13
C ASP A 104 9.90 -8.50 -7.63
N GLY A 105 11.08 -8.61 -7.04
CA GLY A 105 12.01 -9.70 -7.26
C GLY A 105 11.94 -10.78 -6.17
N SER A 106 10.93 -10.79 -5.29
CA SER A 106 10.85 -11.67 -4.11
C SER A 106 10.81 -13.17 -4.45
N LYS A 107 10.37 -13.51 -5.67
CA LYS A 107 10.37 -14.90 -6.19
C LYS A 107 11.71 -15.35 -6.78
N LEU A 108 12.62 -14.40 -7.03
CA LEU A 108 13.93 -14.67 -7.62
C LEU A 108 14.93 -15.10 -6.53
N PRO A 109 16.02 -15.78 -6.91
CA PRO A 109 17.18 -15.93 -6.03
C PRO A 109 17.68 -14.57 -5.56
N TYR A 110 18.20 -14.51 -4.32
CA TYR A 110 18.60 -13.25 -3.66
C TYR A 110 19.46 -12.33 -4.53
N GLU A 111 20.53 -12.86 -5.12
CA GLU A 111 21.44 -12.06 -5.96
C GLU A 111 20.78 -11.56 -7.28
N GLU A 112 19.78 -12.28 -7.78
CA GLU A 112 18.99 -11.85 -8.93
C GLU A 112 18.02 -10.74 -8.55
N ASN A 113 17.37 -10.85 -7.37
CA ASN A 113 16.54 -9.78 -6.81
C ASN A 113 17.38 -8.50 -6.60
N VAL A 114 18.55 -8.61 -5.97
CA VAL A 114 19.48 -7.49 -5.79
C VAL A 114 19.83 -6.84 -7.13
N ARG A 115 20.22 -7.63 -8.13
CA ARG A 115 20.61 -7.12 -9.44
C ARG A 115 19.45 -6.42 -10.15
N GLY A 116 18.27 -7.05 -10.22
CA GLY A 116 17.08 -6.48 -10.84
C GLY A 116 16.62 -5.19 -10.17
N THR A 117 16.58 -5.21 -8.84
CA THR A 117 16.24 -4.04 -8.03
C THR A 117 17.22 -2.89 -8.28
N TYR A 118 18.53 -3.16 -8.26
CA TYR A 118 19.55 -2.14 -8.51
C TYR A 118 19.40 -1.47 -9.88
N GLU A 119 19.13 -2.24 -10.94
CA GLU A 119 18.93 -1.69 -12.30
C GLU A 119 17.68 -0.80 -12.37
N VAL A 120 16.60 -1.18 -11.70
CA VAL A 120 15.39 -0.35 -11.58
C VAL A 120 15.69 0.92 -10.81
N VAL A 121 16.36 0.83 -9.66
CA VAL A 121 16.75 2.01 -8.82
C VAL A 121 17.58 2.98 -9.64
N LYS A 122 18.58 2.49 -10.36
CA LYS A 122 19.44 3.33 -11.19
C LYS A 122 18.66 4.12 -12.25
N ALA A 123 17.70 3.46 -12.91
CA ALA A 123 16.86 4.11 -13.92
C ALA A 123 15.85 5.09 -13.30
N ALA A 124 15.17 4.69 -12.23
CA ALA A 124 14.14 5.48 -11.57
C ALA A 124 14.73 6.74 -10.89
N HIS A 125 15.85 6.58 -10.16
CA HIS A 125 16.53 7.71 -9.50
C HIS A 125 17.03 8.75 -10.49
N ALA A 126 17.50 8.34 -11.68
CA ALA A 126 17.88 9.28 -12.74
C ALA A 126 16.72 10.17 -13.21
N LEU A 127 15.47 9.74 -12.98
CA LEU A 127 14.24 10.44 -13.30
C LEU A 127 13.54 11.03 -12.06
N GLY A 128 14.18 10.90 -10.89
CA GLY A 128 13.65 11.42 -9.63
C GLY A 128 12.45 10.66 -9.09
N VAL A 129 12.31 9.36 -9.40
CA VAL A 129 11.23 8.47 -8.97
C VAL A 129 11.75 7.52 -7.89
N ASP A 130 10.95 7.32 -6.83
CA ASP A 130 11.29 6.44 -5.72
C ASP A 130 11.07 4.96 -6.09
N VAL A 131 11.85 4.07 -5.46
CA VAL A 131 11.75 2.62 -5.69
C VAL A 131 11.51 1.88 -4.39
N GLU A 132 10.49 1.02 -4.40
CA GLU A 132 10.24 -0.02 -3.42
C GLU A 132 10.72 -1.37 -3.95
N ALA A 133 11.18 -2.24 -3.06
CA ALA A 133 11.44 -3.65 -3.37
C ALA A 133 10.94 -4.54 -2.24
N GLU A 134 10.85 -5.84 -2.50
CA GLU A 134 10.45 -6.84 -1.50
C GLU A 134 11.57 -7.82 -1.22
N LEU A 135 11.76 -8.10 0.07
CA LEU A 135 12.72 -9.07 0.57
C LEU A 135 12.06 -10.04 1.56
N GLY A 136 12.38 -11.31 1.42
CA GLY A 136 11.66 -12.40 2.05
C GLY A 136 10.49 -12.84 1.17
N LYS A 137 9.68 -13.75 1.66
CA LYS A 137 8.55 -14.27 0.89
C LYS A 137 7.24 -13.91 1.58
N VAL A 138 6.54 -12.94 1.02
CA VAL A 138 5.14 -12.67 1.37
C VAL A 138 4.29 -13.64 0.55
N GLY A 139 3.77 -14.67 1.19
CA GLY A 139 3.05 -15.75 0.53
C GLY A 139 1.56 -15.47 0.36
N THR A 140 0.77 -16.55 0.29
CA THR A 140 -0.67 -16.51 0.14
C THR A 140 -1.36 -16.79 1.47
N ALA A 141 -2.26 -15.92 1.91
CA ALA A 141 -3.01 -16.04 3.17
C ALA A 141 -3.92 -17.27 3.25
N ALA A 142 -4.25 -17.87 2.09
CA ALA A 142 -4.95 -19.15 2.00
C ALA A 142 -4.07 -20.36 2.41
N ASN A 143 -2.75 -20.20 2.52
CA ASN A 143 -1.82 -21.25 2.93
C ASN A 143 -1.13 -20.87 4.25
N VAL A 144 -1.48 -21.58 5.33
CA VAL A 144 -0.92 -21.32 6.68
C VAL A 144 0.61 -21.40 6.70
N GLY A 145 1.21 -22.29 5.92
CA GLY A 145 2.66 -22.42 5.82
C GLY A 145 3.36 -21.19 5.27
N ASP A 146 2.66 -20.36 4.49
CA ASP A 146 3.24 -19.18 3.85
C ASP A 146 3.41 -18.00 4.83
N PHE A 147 2.64 -17.93 5.90
CA PHE A 147 2.71 -16.80 6.86
C PHE A 147 3.10 -17.21 8.30
N LYS A 148 3.19 -18.51 8.58
CA LYS A 148 3.68 -19.01 9.87
C LYS A 148 5.10 -19.58 9.84
N ASN A 149 5.70 -19.73 8.65
CA ASN A 149 7.05 -20.24 8.51
C ASN A 149 8.08 -19.11 8.68
N GLU A 150 8.71 -19.05 9.85
CA GLU A 150 9.70 -18.01 10.17
C GLU A 150 10.98 -18.10 9.32
N ASP A 151 11.26 -19.24 8.68
CA ASP A 151 12.40 -19.38 7.74
C ASP A 151 12.21 -18.52 6.48
N MET A 152 10.96 -18.10 6.21
CA MET A 152 10.62 -17.23 5.09
C MET A 152 10.66 -15.74 5.45
N TYR A 153 10.83 -15.41 6.74
CA TYR A 153 10.85 -14.03 7.19
C TYR A 153 12.17 -13.35 6.83
N THR A 154 12.07 -12.06 6.56
CA THR A 154 13.24 -11.21 6.34
C THR A 154 14.10 -11.15 7.60
N THR A 155 15.43 -11.31 7.52
CA THR A 155 16.33 -11.07 8.64
C THR A 155 16.90 -9.65 8.61
N ALA A 156 17.37 -9.16 9.76
CA ALA A 156 18.01 -7.85 9.86
C ALA A 156 19.28 -7.75 9.00
N GLU A 157 20.07 -8.83 8.95
CA GLU A 157 21.28 -8.92 8.14
C GLU A 157 20.97 -8.88 6.65
N GLN A 158 19.94 -9.64 6.23
CA GLN A 158 19.49 -9.64 4.82
C GLN A 158 18.98 -8.26 4.41
N ALA A 159 18.17 -7.60 5.25
CA ALA A 159 17.66 -6.27 5.00
C ALA A 159 18.78 -5.24 4.86
N ALA A 160 19.77 -5.26 5.76
CA ALA A 160 20.92 -4.35 5.74
C ALA A 160 21.78 -4.53 4.47
N ASP A 161 22.08 -5.78 4.12
CA ASP A 161 22.86 -6.10 2.91
C ASP A 161 22.10 -5.69 1.64
N PHE A 162 20.79 -6.03 1.56
CA PHE A 162 19.96 -5.71 0.41
C PHE A 162 19.86 -4.20 0.17
N VAL A 163 19.53 -3.41 1.20
CA VAL A 163 19.44 -1.95 1.10
C VAL A 163 20.80 -1.34 0.76
N ALA A 164 21.89 -1.84 1.35
CA ALA A 164 23.24 -1.36 1.05
C ALA A 164 23.63 -1.58 -0.43
N LYS A 165 23.21 -2.71 -1.03
CA LYS A 165 23.48 -3.05 -2.44
C LYS A 165 22.54 -2.33 -3.40
N THR A 166 21.25 -2.25 -3.09
CA THR A 166 20.22 -1.79 -4.04
C THR A 166 19.93 -0.30 -3.97
N LYS A 167 20.05 0.32 -2.79
CA LYS A 167 19.71 1.73 -2.54
C LYS A 167 18.24 2.07 -2.75
N VAL A 168 17.34 1.13 -2.45
CA VAL A 168 15.88 1.36 -2.48
C VAL A 168 15.43 2.42 -1.50
N ASP A 169 14.33 3.11 -1.81
CA ASP A 169 13.74 4.16 -0.99
C ASP A 169 12.77 3.61 0.08
N SER A 170 12.25 2.41 -0.12
CA SER A 170 11.46 1.65 0.86
C SER A 170 11.62 0.15 0.64
N LEU A 171 11.47 -0.63 1.72
CA LEU A 171 11.65 -2.08 1.70
C LEU A 171 10.42 -2.79 2.29
N ALA A 172 9.75 -3.59 1.46
CA ALA A 172 8.73 -4.52 1.92
C ALA A 172 9.40 -5.75 2.54
N ILE A 173 8.93 -6.11 3.76
CA ILE A 173 9.51 -7.17 4.58
C ILE A 173 8.49 -8.26 4.90
N ALA A 174 8.92 -9.50 4.91
CA ALA A 174 8.15 -10.64 5.37
C ALA A 174 8.34 -10.82 6.89
N ILE A 175 7.27 -10.63 7.66
CA ILE A 175 7.25 -10.77 9.13
C ILE A 175 6.01 -11.52 9.63
N GLY A 176 5.37 -12.34 8.77
CA GLY A 176 4.17 -13.11 9.12
C GLY A 176 2.86 -12.61 8.48
N SER A 177 2.95 -11.70 7.51
CA SER A 177 1.83 -11.33 6.65
C SER A 177 1.83 -12.11 5.33
N ALA A 178 0.67 -12.19 4.67
CA ALA A 178 0.50 -12.80 3.36
C ALA A 178 -0.66 -12.15 2.58
N HIS A 179 -0.67 -12.32 1.26
CA HIS A 179 -1.68 -11.72 0.37
C HIS A 179 -2.99 -12.49 0.34
N GLY A 180 -4.12 -11.79 0.35
CA GLY A 180 -5.45 -12.35 0.25
C GLY A 180 -6.18 -12.43 1.59
N TYR A 181 -7.22 -13.30 1.68
CA TYR A 181 -7.97 -13.54 2.90
C TYR A 181 -7.34 -14.67 3.70
N TYR A 182 -7.04 -14.39 4.97
CA TYR A 182 -6.46 -15.37 5.87
C TYR A 182 -7.46 -16.45 6.24
N VAL A 183 -6.99 -17.71 6.20
CA VAL A 183 -7.74 -18.88 6.72
C VAL A 183 -7.62 -18.98 8.24
N GLU A 184 -6.62 -18.37 8.83
CA GLU A 184 -6.41 -18.23 10.27
C GLU A 184 -5.87 -16.84 10.57
N THR A 185 -6.13 -16.30 11.76
CA THR A 185 -5.60 -14.98 12.16
C THR A 185 -4.07 -14.96 12.09
N PRO A 186 -3.47 -14.04 11.32
CA PRO A 186 -2.01 -13.94 11.25
C PRO A 186 -1.44 -13.34 12.53
N HIS A 187 -0.17 -13.65 12.80
CA HIS A 187 0.60 -13.07 13.90
C HIS A 187 1.87 -12.46 13.36
N LEU A 188 1.96 -11.14 13.40
CA LEU A 188 3.15 -10.43 12.97
C LEU A 188 4.29 -10.59 13.99
N SER A 189 5.49 -10.90 13.53
CA SER A 189 6.69 -10.98 14.36
C SER A 189 7.20 -9.58 14.72
N MET A 190 6.70 -9.04 15.83
CA MET A 190 7.13 -7.72 16.33
C MET A 190 8.59 -7.68 16.76
N THR A 191 9.15 -8.84 17.12
CA THR A 191 10.60 -8.98 17.43
C THR A 191 11.41 -8.78 16.17
N ARG A 192 11.07 -9.50 15.09
CA ARG A 192 11.74 -9.38 13.80
C ARG A 192 11.64 -7.95 13.23
N LEU A 193 10.46 -7.34 13.32
CA LEU A 193 10.27 -5.95 12.92
C LEU A 193 11.22 -4.99 13.65
N LYS A 194 11.36 -5.12 14.97
CA LYS A 194 12.29 -4.28 15.77
C LYS A 194 13.75 -4.48 15.36
N GLU A 195 14.16 -5.74 15.12
CA GLU A 195 15.52 -6.06 14.67
C GLU A 195 15.82 -5.40 13.33
N ILE A 196 14.92 -5.52 12.34
CA ILE A 196 15.08 -4.93 11.02
C ILE A 196 15.08 -3.40 11.11
N ASN A 197 14.11 -2.80 11.81
CA ASN A 197 14.01 -1.34 11.96
C ASN A 197 15.21 -0.71 12.67
N LYS A 198 15.91 -1.49 13.50
CA LYS A 198 17.18 -1.04 14.14
C LYS A 198 18.37 -1.14 13.19
N ALA A 199 18.32 -2.04 12.22
CA ALA A 199 19.44 -2.33 11.32
C ALA A 199 19.51 -1.40 10.11
N ILE A 200 18.38 -0.80 9.69
CA ILE A 200 18.31 0.08 8.52
C ILE A 200 17.46 1.32 8.79
N ASP A 201 17.82 2.42 8.15
CA ASP A 201 17.05 3.68 8.17
C ASP A 201 16.03 3.77 7.03
N THR A 202 16.02 2.79 6.11
CA THR A 202 15.09 2.74 4.99
C THR A 202 13.69 2.45 5.49
N PRO A 203 12.66 3.23 5.10
CA PRO A 203 11.27 3.00 5.46
C PRO A 203 10.80 1.57 5.17
N LEU A 204 10.08 0.98 6.14
CA LEU A 204 9.58 -0.38 6.04
C LEU A 204 8.13 -0.43 5.56
N VAL A 205 7.86 -1.39 4.71
CA VAL A 205 6.53 -1.63 4.14
C VAL A 205 6.01 -3.00 4.58
N LEU A 206 4.72 -3.06 4.91
CA LEU A 206 4.00 -4.30 5.18
C LEU A 206 2.99 -4.56 4.06
N HIS A 207 3.15 -5.69 3.38
CA HIS A 207 2.19 -6.18 2.40
C HIS A 207 1.17 -7.14 3.05
N GLY A 208 0.05 -7.41 2.34
CA GLY A 208 -0.97 -8.33 2.82
C GLY A 208 -1.75 -7.83 4.02
N GLY A 209 -2.06 -6.52 4.08
CA GLY A 209 -2.76 -5.88 5.19
C GLY A 209 -4.20 -6.30 5.42
N THR A 210 -4.83 -6.98 4.45
CA THR A 210 -6.22 -7.45 4.55
C THR A 210 -6.37 -8.47 5.68
N GLY A 211 -7.25 -8.19 6.66
CA GLY A 211 -7.58 -9.15 7.72
C GLY A 211 -6.57 -9.24 8.87
N ILE A 212 -5.50 -8.47 8.88
CA ILE A 212 -4.64 -8.34 10.08
C ILE A 212 -5.40 -7.54 11.15
N PRO A 213 -5.41 -8.00 12.42
CA PRO A 213 -6.05 -7.28 13.51
C PRO A 213 -5.49 -5.87 13.71
N GLU A 214 -6.39 -4.92 14.01
CA GLU A 214 -6.05 -3.50 14.17
C GLU A 214 -4.96 -3.27 15.22
N ASP A 215 -5.02 -3.95 16.34
CA ASP A 215 -4.05 -3.83 17.44
C ASP A 215 -2.63 -4.23 17.00
N GLN A 216 -2.50 -5.31 16.21
CA GLN A 216 -1.21 -5.71 15.64
C GLN A 216 -0.69 -4.67 14.63
N LEU A 217 -1.56 -4.12 13.75
CA LEU A 217 -1.17 -3.09 12.81
C LEU A 217 -0.72 -1.80 13.52
N ARG A 218 -1.50 -1.32 14.50
CA ARG A 218 -1.11 -0.16 15.31
C ARG A 218 0.21 -0.36 16.04
N GLN A 219 0.47 -1.58 16.54
CA GLN A 219 1.75 -1.92 17.14
C GLN A 219 2.88 -1.91 16.10
N ALA A 220 2.66 -2.49 14.92
CA ALA A 220 3.64 -2.52 13.84
C ALA A 220 4.01 -1.10 13.36
N PHE A 221 3.02 -0.19 13.24
CA PHE A 221 3.28 1.21 12.88
C PHE A 221 4.16 1.91 13.92
N LYS A 222 3.87 1.74 15.21
CA LYS A 222 4.70 2.29 16.30
C LYS A 222 6.13 1.71 16.31
N LEU A 223 6.33 0.53 15.73
CA LEU A 223 7.61 -0.18 15.69
C LEU A 223 8.38 -0.03 14.37
N GLY A 224 7.88 0.78 13.42
CA GLY A 224 8.64 1.16 12.24
C GLY A 224 8.06 0.73 10.89
N ILE A 225 6.86 0.14 10.83
CA ILE A 225 6.15 0.05 9.56
C ILE A 225 5.63 1.43 9.17
N ASN A 226 6.03 1.90 7.99
CA ASN A 226 5.72 3.24 7.48
C ASN A 226 4.69 3.23 6.35
N LYS A 227 4.48 2.08 5.69
CA LYS A 227 3.48 1.89 4.62
C LYS A 227 2.77 0.55 4.82
N LEU A 228 1.45 0.53 4.61
CA LEU A 228 0.64 -0.69 4.59
C LEU A 228 -0.11 -0.79 3.27
N ASN A 229 0.10 -1.88 2.52
CA ASN A 229 -0.62 -2.14 1.28
C ASN A 229 -1.95 -2.84 1.53
N VAL A 230 -3.00 -2.32 0.91
CA VAL A 230 -4.37 -2.85 0.99
C VAL A 230 -4.95 -2.94 -0.43
N GLY A 231 -5.05 -4.16 -0.95
CA GLY A 231 -5.67 -4.43 -2.26
C GLY A 231 -6.93 -5.29 -2.14
N THR A 232 -6.78 -6.51 -1.67
CA THR A 232 -7.82 -7.55 -1.68
C THR A 232 -9.15 -7.08 -1.09
N GLU A 233 -9.15 -6.52 0.12
CA GLU A 233 -10.41 -6.08 0.75
C GLU A 233 -10.99 -4.84 0.06
N TYR A 234 -10.14 -3.99 -0.56
CA TYR A 234 -10.62 -2.82 -1.26
C TYR A 234 -11.34 -3.19 -2.57
N PHE A 235 -10.80 -4.13 -3.33
CA PHE A 235 -11.52 -4.68 -4.49
C PHE A 235 -12.82 -5.39 -4.07
N ALA A 236 -12.76 -6.16 -3.00
CA ALA A 236 -13.91 -6.92 -2.52
C ALA A 236 -15.07 -6.04 -2.06
N ILE A 237 -14.81 -4.90 -1.40
CA ILE A 237 -15.90 -4.02 -0.95
C ILE A 237 -16.61 -3.35 -2.14
N PHE A 238 -15.91 -3.01 -3.23
CA PHE A 238 -16.57 -2.54 -4.45
C PHE A 238 -17.49 -3.60 -5.05
N TYR A 239 -17.04 -4.85 -5.06
CA TYR A 239 -17.83 -5.96 -5.58
C TYR A 239 -19.01 -6.32 -4.67
N SER A 240 -18.80 -6.39 -3.36
CA SER A 240 -19.86 -6.74 -2.40
C SER A 240 -20.94 -5.67 -2.33
N THR A 241 -20.59 -4.39 -2.29
CA THR A 241 -21.56 -3.30 -2.25
C THR A 241 -22.51 -3.28 -3.45
N THR A 242 -22.07 -3.77 -4.62
CA THR A 242 -22.97 -3.94 -5.77
C THR A 242 -24.03 -4.99 -5.49
N LYS A 243 -23.64 -6.15 -4.91
CA LYS A 243 -24.57 -7.22 -4.54
C LYS A 243 -25.50 -6.78 -3.41
N ASP A 244 -24.95 -6.13 -2.39
CA ASP A 244 -25.72 -5.67 -1.23
C ASP A 244 -26.78 -4.66 -1.65
N TYR A 245 -26.42 -3.73 -2.55
CA TYR A 245 -27.38 -2.76 -3.13
C TYR A 245 -28.54 -3.48 -3.82
N GLN A 246 -28.26 -4.53 -4.60
CA GLN A 246 -29.30 -5.29 -5.31
C GLN A 246 -30.30 -6.00 -4.37
N GLN A 247 -29.93 -6.23 -3.12
CA GLN A 247 -30.77 -6.89 -2.11
C GLN A 247 -31.63 -5.90 -1.29
N LEU A 248 -31.40 -4.59 -1.42
CA LEU A 248 -32.18 -3.58 -0.70
C LEU A 248 -33.65 -3.57 -1.20
N LYS A 249 -34.62 -3.58 -0.27
CA LYS A 249 -36.07 -3.62 -0.58
C LYS A 249 -36.53 -2.41 -1.37
N ASP A 250 -36.04 -1.23 -1.01
CA ASP A 250 -36.45 0.08 -1.57
C ASP A 250 -35.39 0.66 -2.53
N LYS A 251 -34.56 -0.21 -3.13
CA LYS A 251 -33.54 0.27 -4.08
C LYS A 251 -34.17 0.89 -5.32
N LYS A 252 -33.50 1.91 -5.84
CA LYS A 252 -33.81 2.47 -7.15
C LYS A 252 -32.95 1.79 -8.21
N ASP A 253 -33.53 1.32 -9.30
CA ASP A 253 -32.78 0.80 -10.46
C ASP A 253 -32.12 1.94 -11.22
N SER A 254 -31.05 2.49 -10.62
CA SER A 254 -30.33 3.67 -11.08
C SER A 254 -28.85 3.57 -10.77
N LEU A 255 -28.01 3.81 -11.76
CA LEU A 255 -26.56 3.87 -11.58
C LEU A 255 -26.17 4.94 -10.54
N PHE A 256 -26.83 6.11 -10.57
CA PHE A 256 -26.55 7.19 -9.61
C PHE A 256 -26.88 6.77 -8.16
N ALA A 257 -27.96 6.03 -7.96
CA ALA A 257 -28.34 5.56 -6.63
C ALA A 257 -27.36 4.47 -6.14
N LEU A 258 -26.92 3.57 -7.01
CA LEU A 258 -25.88 2.60 -6.69
C LEU A 258 -24.57 3.29 -6.31
N GLN A 259 -24.09 4.24 -7.12
CA GLN A 259 -22.86 4.97 -6.83
C GLN A 259 -22.95 5.78 -5.53
N THR A 260 -24.11 6.39 -5.23
CA THR A 260 -24.33 7.10 -3.98
C THR A 260 -24.23 6.15 -2.78
N TYR A 261 -24.83 4.96 -2.89
CA TYR A 261 -24.72 3.92 -1.86
C TYR A 261 -23.29 3.44 -1.68
N GLN A 262 -22.59 3.14 -2.78
CA GLN A 262 -21.21 2.70 -2.75
C GLN A 262 -20.29 3.76 -2.13
N LYS A 263 -20.43 5.05 -2.54
CA LYS A 263 -19.65 6.16 -1.99
C LYS A 263 -19.79 6.24 -0.47
N LYS A 264 -21.03 6.07 0.05
CA LYS A 264 -21.26 6.06 1.50
C LYS A 264 -20.57 4.89 2.17
N VAL A 265 -20.83 3.66 1.75
CA VAL A 265 -20.33 2.45 2.41
C VAL A 265 -18.79 2.36 2.32
N ILE A 266 -18.25 2.60 1.13
CA ILE A 266 -16.80 2.55 0.89
C ILE A 266 -16.09 3.72 1.59
N GLY A 267 -16.69 4.91 1.59
CA GLY A 267 -16.18 6.06 2.33
C GLY A 267 -16.13 5.81 3.84
N ASP A 268 -17.16 5.19 4.42
CA ASP A 268 -17.18 4.80 5.84
C ASP A 268 -16.05 3.79 6.14
N TYR A 269 -15.88 2.77 5.29
CA TYR A 269 -14.78 1.81 5.39
C TYR A 269 -13.40 2.48 5.33
N LEU A 270 -13.17 3.36 4.35
CA LEU A 270 -11.90 4.06 4.18
C LEU A 270 -11.59 4.93 5.40
N ARG A 271 -12.56 5.71 5.89
CA ARG A 271 -12.40 6.52 7.11
C ARG A 271 -12.01 5.66 8.30
N GLN A 272 -12.70 4.55 8.52
CA GLN A 272 -12.39 3.63 9.61
C GLN A 272 -10.95 3.11 9.52
N LYS A 273 -10.52 2.65 8.36
CA LYS A 273 -9.17 2.13 8.15
C LYS A 273 -8.10 3.22 8.30
N LEU A 274 -8.30 4.39 7.70
CA LEU A 274 -7.36 5.50 7.80
C LEU A 274 -7.19 5.96 9.26
N MET A 275 -8.24 5.92 10.08
CA MET A 275 -8.13 6.24 11.51
C MET A 275 -7.19 5.30 12.28
N TRP A 276 -6.86 4.11 11.76
CA TRP A 276 -5.86 3.23 12.37
C TRP A 276 -4.44 3.83 12.40
N THR A 277 -4.16 4.78 11.52
CA THR A 277 -2.89 5.50 11.48
C THR A 277 -2.88 6.74 12.38
N MET A 278 -4.02 7.10 12.99
CA MET A 278 -4.11 8.23 13.90
C MET A 278 -3.77 7.83 15.34
N PRO A 279 -3.22 8.75 16.16
CA PRO A 279 -3.18 8.57 17.61
C PRO A 279 -4.59 8.29 18.17
N GLU A 280 -4.71 7.33 19.09
CA GLU A 280 -5.98 6.89 19.68
C GLU A 280 -6.81 8.05 20.26
N THR A 281 -6.13 9.05 20.85
CA THR A 281 -6.76 10.26 21.40
C THR A 281 -7.40 11.17 20.33
N LYS A 282 -6.92 11.11 19.08
CA LYS A 282 -7.53 11.84 17.94
C LYS A 282 -8.63 11.03 17.29
N ALA A 283 -8.44 9.73 17.10
CA ALA A 283 -9.45 8.84 16.53
C ALA A 283 -10.76 8.88 17.32
N ALA A 284 -10.70 8.86 18.65
CA ALA A 284 -11.88 8.95 19.54
C ALA A 284 -12.66 10.27 19.46
N LYS A 285 -12.09 11.33 18.86
CA LYS A 285 -12.78 12.62 18.65
C LYS A 285 -13.52 12.70 17.32
N VAL A 286 -13.14 11.90 16.35
CA VAL A 286 -13.74 11.88 15.01
C VAL A 286 -14.99 10.97 14.99
N THR A 287 -15.07 10.01 15.92
CA THR A 287 -16.18 9.06 16.05
C THR A 287 -17.34 9.57 16.93
N LYS A 288 -17.23 10.77 17.50
CA LYS A 288 -18.29 11.51 18.24
C LYS A 288 -18.88 12.62 17.36
#